data_74f4ad0c587c567168874b2b2cf94dc0
#
_entry.id   74f4ad0c587c567168874b2b2cf94dc0
#
_cell.length_a   1.000
_cell.length_b   1.000
_cell.length_c   1.000
_cell.angle_alpha   90.00
_cell.angle_beta   90.00
_cell.angle_gamma   90.00
#
_symmetry.space_group_name_H-M   'P 1'
#
loop_
_entity.id
_entity.type
_entity.pdbx_description
1 polymer ?
#
loop_
_entity_poly.entity_id
_entity_poly.type
_entity_poly.pdbx_seq_one_letter_code
_entity_poly.pdbx_strand_id
1 'polypeptide(L)'
;MKKFMAVLVALMLVLTACGDAGKNQGTTDKKDESTKTETTKTETTKTETNAKDDAKAQTSDVKIGMLAPLSGPVAEYGVASSNGTKLAFEMLNSKNYLEGKNIVPIAYDTEADQTKAVNLFNKLVSNDEIVALVGPVISSTSLAVAPVAMDENILMITPTGTHLDITPDYPNVFRACFIDPYQGMLAGQFAVENLGAKKVAVVYNVGSDYSVGLAKEFTKVVEAAGLEITNNEGYNEEDKDFSALAAKLKASAPELIFVPDYYNKVGTIVGQFKAAGIEAAFLGGDGWDGVLANFAKEAEGCYYLTHFSVNDPSNTTSEFVKAYKEKYGVEPSSFAALGYDAGLVVAEAVKTAGSTNPEDLVKVMENMQFQGVTGLLQFDEEGNPKNKDVTVIKVVDGKATIETKIKGK
;
A
#
# COMPACT_ATOMS: atom_id res chain seq x y z
N MET A 1 -56.61 -7.22 -2.82
CA MET A 1 -57.40 -8.47 -2.76
C MET A 1 -56.49 -9.64 -2.97
N LYS A 2 -56.36 -10.51 -1.92
CA LYS A 2 -56.22 -11.96 -1.89
C LYS A 2 -55.02 -12.54 -2.69
N LYS A 3 -54.12 -13.47 -2.24
CA LYS A 3 -54.00 -14.34 -1.04
C LYS A 3 -52.55 -14.90 -1.09
N PHE A 4 -51.79 -14.89 0.00
CA PHE A 4 -51.40 -16.03 0.85
C PHE A 4 -51.14 -17.38 0.13
N MET A 5 -49.92 -17.93 0.23
CA MET A 5 -49.76 -19.27 0.80
C MET A 5 -48.28 -19.52 1.20
N ALA A 6 -48.12 -19.73 2.50
CA ALA A 6 -46.92 -20.26 3.15
C ALA A 6 -47.02 -21.82 3.08
N VAL A 7 -45.91 -22.54 2.92
CA VAL A 7 -45.80 -23.96 3.29
C VAL A 7 -44.50 -24.16 4.07
N LEU A 8 -44.70 -24.57 5.30
CA LEU A 8 -43.77 -25.01 6.33
C LEU A 8 -43.91 -26.51 6.46
N VAL A 9 -42.85 -27.33 6.44
CA VAL A 9 -42.71 -28.70 7.02
C VAL A 9 -41.22 -28.97 7.14
N ALA A 10 -40.55 -28.95 8.29
CA ALA A 10 -40.49 -29.85 9.43
C ALA A 10 -39.68 -31.15 9.19
N LEU A 11 -38.52 -31.20 9.82
CA LEU A 11 -37.99 -32.14 10.81
C LEU A 11 -38.06 -33.66 10.50
N MET A 12 -36.90 -34.34 10.47
CA MET A 12 -36.72 -35.60 11.17
C MET A 12 -35.25 -35.94 11.41
N LEU A 13 -34.92 -36.03 12.71
CA LEU A 13 -33.80 -36.70 13.33
C LEU A 13 -33.96 -38.21 13.19
N VAL A 14 -32.90 -38.97 12.93
CA VAL A 14 -32.74 -40.34 13.36
C VAL A 14 -31.32 -40.60 13.86
N LEU A 15 -31.22 -40.88 15.13
CA LEU A 15 -30.13 -41.51 15.88
C LEU A 15 -30.26 -43.04 15.78
N THR A 16 -29.15 -43.77 15.57
CA THR A 16 -28.82 -45.10 16.11
C THR A 16 -27.36 -45.36 15.84
N ALA A 17 -26.42 -45.48 16.75
CA ALA A 17 -26.16 -46.38 17.89
C ALA A 17 -25.70 -47.79 17.52
N CYS A 18 -24.50 -48.08 18.05
CA CYS A 18 -23.96 -49.34 18.55
C CYS A 18 -23.32 -50.40 17.65
N GLY A 19 -22.18 -50.86 18.14
CA GLY A 19 -21.66 -52.23 18.21
C GLY A 19 -20.29 -52.39 17.56
N ASP A 20 -19.28 -52.77 18.16
CA ASP A 20 -18.70 -53.49 19.30
C ASP A 20 -17.65 -54.52 18.75
N ALA A 21 -16.56 -54.61 19.50
CA ALA A 21 -15.71 -55.75 19.82
C ALA A 21 -14.60 -56.27 18.87
N GLY A 22 -13.45 -56.42 19.49
CA GLY A 22 -12.39 -57.40 19.18
C GLY A 22 -10.96 -56.92 19.50
N LYS A 23 -10.51 -56.90 20.70
CA LYS A 23 -9.66 -57.82 21.51
C LYS A 23 -8.47 -58.44 20.76
N ASN A 24 -7.25 -58.15 21.20
CA ASN A 24 -6.27 -58.99 21.93
C ASN A 24 -4.96 -58.20 22.12
N GLN A 25 -4.48 -58.01 23.35
CA GLN A 25 -3.74 -58.81 24.36
C GLN A 25 -2.27 -59.07 24.00
N GLY A 26 -1.46 -58.75 25.00
CA GLY A 26 -0.12 -59.26 25.29
C GLY A 26 0.80 -58.20 25.87
N THR A 27 0.76 -57.90 27.18
CA THR A 27 1.56 -58.39 28.30
C THR A 27 3.07 -58.40 28.02
N THR A 28 3.96 -57.91 28.84
CA THR A 28 4.37 -57.94 30.25
C THR A 28 5.64 -57.12 30.33
N ASP A 29 6.19 -56.56 31.33
CA ASP A 29 6.27 -56.55 32.77
C ASP A 29 7.38 -55.58 33.24
N LYS A 30 7.08 -54.92 34.31
CA LYS A 30 7.90 -54.56 35.49
C LYS A 30 9.43 -54.33 35.40
N LYS A 31 9.94 -53.26 35.95
CA LYS A 31 10.33 -53.20 37.39
C LYS A 31 10.90 -51.83 37.81
N ASP A 32 10.46 -51.42 38.97
CA ASP A 32 11.00 -50.41 39.87
C ASP A 32 12.48 -50.54 40.10
N GLU A 33 13.14 -49.42 40.34
CA GLU A 33 13.97 -49.28 41.56
C GLU A 33 14.31 -47.81 41.87
N SER A 34 13.90 -47.43 43.04
CA SER A 34 14.19 -46.25 43.82
C SER A 34 15.63 -46.30 44.33
N THR A 35 16.36 -45.19 44.34
CA THR A 35 17.36 -44.97 45.43
C THR A 35 17.50 -43.47 45.73
N LYS A 36 17.44 -43.26 47.03
CA LYS A 36 17.51 -42.02 47.80
C LYS A 36 18.88 -41.38 47.84
N THR A 37 18.87 -40.05 47.99
CA THR A 37 19.52 -39.18 48.96
C THR A 37 21.06 -39.21 49.06
N GLU A 38 21.68 -38.06 48.89
CA GLU A 38 22.55 -37.52 49.95
C GLU A 38 22.77 -36.01 49.80
N THR A 39 22.52 -35.34 50.90
CA THR A 39 22.70 -33.92 51.18
C THR A 39 24.13 -33.68 51.61
N THR A 40 24.86 -32.75 51.00
CA THR A 40 26.08 -32.21 51.64
C THR A 40 25.96 -30.69 51.65
N LYS A 41 25.80 -30.18 52.89
CA LYS A 41 26.02 -28.78 53.25
C LYS A 41 27.53 -28.50 53.23
N THR A 42 27.94 -27.38 52.64
CA THR A 42 29.17 -26.72 53.07
C THR A 42 28.92 -25.22 53.08
N GLU A 43 29.24 -24.65 54.22
CA GLU A 43 29.08 -23.24 54.59
C GLU A 43 30.13 -22.33 53.96
N THR A 44 29.66 -21.11 53.61
CA THR A 44 30.26 -19.79 53.90
C THR A 44 31.59 -19.41 53.27
N THR A 45 31.54 -18.39 52.38
CA THR A 45 32.37 -17.18 52.62
C THR A 45 31.68 -15.99 51.90
N LYS A 46 31.23 -15.00 52.65
CA LYS A 46 30.85 -13.67 52.17
C LYS A 46 32.09 -12.97 51.64
N THR A 47 32.03 -12.56 50.37
CA THR A 47 32.85 -11.46 49.85
C THR A 47 31.90 -10.46 49.23
N GLU A 48 31.68 -9.36 49.96
CA GLU A 48 31.00 -8.19 49.42
C GLU A 48 31.91 -7.55 48.36
N THR A 49 31.56 -7.70 47.11
CA THR A 49 32.04 -6.87 46.02
C THR A 49 30.87 -6.02 45.56
N ASN A 50 30.93 -4.73 45.87
CA ASN A 50 30.10 -3.70 45.29
C ASN A 50 30.27 -3.72 43.76
N ALA A 51 29.45 -4.45 43.07
CA ALA A 51 29.16 -4.23 41.63
C ALA A 51 28.08 -3.16 41.60
N LYS A 52 28.45 -1.97 41.20
CA LYS A 52 27.49 -1.02 40.63
C LYS A 52 26.83 -1.73 39.46
N ASP A 53 25.62 -2.18 39.65
CA ASP A 53 24.70 -2.48 38.59
C ASP A 53 24.43 -1.15 37.83
N ASP A 54 25.23 -0.89 36.79
CA ASP A 54 24.77 -0.11 35.68
C ASP A 54 23.67 -0.94 35.01
N ALA A 55 22.47 -0.87 35.54
CA ALA A 55 21.25 -1.28 34.87
C ALA A 55 21.12 -0.34 33.66
N LYS A 56 21.77 -0.69 32.52
CA LYS A 56 21.46 -0.18 31.22
C LYS A 56 19.98 -0.52 31.05
N ALA A 57 19.11 0.49 31.20
CA ALA A 57 17.71 0.35 30.88
C ALA A 57 17.66 -0.28 29.49
N GLN A 58 17.15 -1.50 29.39
CA GLN A 58 16.97 -2.19 28.12
C GLN A 58 15.86 -1.44 27.38
N THR A 59 16.28 -0.46 26.57
CA THR A 59 15.34 0.31 25.74
C THR A 59 14.76 -0.66 24.74
N SER A 60 13.45 -0.92 24.83
CA SER A 60 12.75 -1.78 23.88
C SER A 60 12.81 -1.18 22.48
N ASP A 61 13.08 -2.03 21.49
CA ASP A 61 13.03 -1.65 20.07
C ASP A 61 11.64 -1.13 19.69
N VAL A 62 11.58 -0.24 18.69
CA VAL A 62 10.36 0.36 18.17
C VAL A 62 9.84 -0.51 17.03
N LYS A 63 8.76 -1.23 17.25
CA LYS A 63 8.16 -2.13 16.26
C LYS A 63 7.19 -1.37 15.36
N ILE A 64 7.43 -1.36 14.07
CA ILE A 64 6.57 -0.72 13.06
C ILE A 64 5.97 -1.81 12.17
N GLY A 65 4.63 -1.87 12.15
CA GLY A 65 3.89 -2.75 11.27
C GLY A 65 3.98 -2.31 9.81
N MET A 66 3.93 -3.28 8.90
CA MET A 66 3.88 -3.01 7.46
C MET A 66 2.86 -3.95 6.82
N LEU A 67 1.88 -3.39 6.12
CA LEU A 67 0.88 -4.13 5.36
C LEU A 67 0.99 -3.80 3.86
N ALA A 68 1.28 -4.80 3.07
CA ALA A 68 1.47 -4.63 1.63
C ALA A 68 1.13 -5.92 0.87
N PRO A 69 0.71 -5.87 -0.40
CA PRO A 69 0.60 -7.05 -1.24
C PRO A 69 2.01 -7.50 -1.64
N LEU A 70 2.56 -8.52 -0.95
CA LEU A 70 3.90 -9.05 -1.24
C LEU A 70 3.85 -10.20 -2.26
N SER A 71 2.64 -10.67 -2.57
CA SER A 71 2.35 -11.67 -3.59
C SER A 71 1.07 -11.31 -4.35
N GLY A 72 0.77 -12.02 -5.44
CA GLY A 72 -0.42 -11.78 -6.28
C GLY A 72 -0.21 -10.74 -7.39
N PRO A 73 -1.32 -10.31 -8.05
CA PRO A 73 -1.24 -9.53 -9.31
C PRO A 73 -0.58 -8.15 -9.19
N VAL A 74 -0.60 -7.55 -8.02
CA VAL A 74 -0.05 -6.20 -7.75
C VAL A 74 1.13 -6.25 -6.76
N ALA A 75 1.80 -7.40 -6.67
CA ALA A 75 2.91 -7.62 -5.73
C ALA A 75 4.07 -6.63 -5.91
N GLU A 76 4.30 -6.15 -7.13
CA GLU A 76 5.39 -5.20 -7.41
C GLU A 76 5.26 -3.92 -6.59
N TYR A 77 4.04 -3.39 -6.41
CA TYR A 77 3.80 -2.23 -5.55
C TYR A 77 4.18 -2.50 -4.09
N GLY A 78 3.68 -3.62 -3.56
CA GLY A 78 3.90 -3.98 -2.16
C GLY A 78 5.36 -4.26 -1.85
N VAL A 79 6.04 -4.98 -2.73
CA VAL A 79 7.47 -5.27 -2.60
C VAL A 79 8.28 -3.97 -2.69
N ALA A 80 8.02 -3.12 -3.68
CA ALA A 80 8.73 -1.85 -3.85
C ALA A 80 8.54 -0.93 -2.63
N SER A 81 7.31 -0.70 -2.18
CA SER A 81 7.00 0.12 -1.02
C SER A 81 7.63 -0.44 0.26
N SER A 82 7.52 -1.76 0.49
CA SER A 82 8.14 -2.41 1.65
C SER A 82 9.66 -2.31 1.64
N ASN A 83 10.28 -2.42 0.47
CA ASN A 83 11.72 -2.27 0.32
C ASN A 83 12.16 -0.83 0.62
N GLY A 84 11.41 0.17 0.15
CA GLY A 84 11.66 1.57 0.49
C GLY A 84 11.61 1.82 1.99
N THR A 85 10.53 1.37 2.65
CA THR A 85 10.37 1.51 4.11
C THR A 85 11.49 0.82 4.90
N LYS A 86 11.84 -0.41 4.52
CA LYS A 86 12.95 -1.16 5.17
C LYS A 86 14.29 -0.45 4.98
N LEU A 87 14.55 0.09 3.78
CA LEU A 87 15.76 0.88 3.52
C LEU A 87 15.83 2.11 4.42
N ALA A 88 14.73 2.84 4.57
CA ALA A 88 14.66 3.98 5.50
C ALA A 88 15.05 3.58 6.92
N PHE A 89 14.45 2.52 7.44
CA PHE A 89 14.73 2.06 8.81
C PHE A 89 16.16 1.58 8.99
N GLU A 90 16.73 0.87 8.03
CA GLU A 90 18.13 0.43 8.10
C GLU A 90 19.11 1.62 8.09
N MET A 91 18.85 2.61 7.23
CA MET A 91 19.68 3.81 7.18
C MET A 91 19.59 4.61 8.48
N LEU A 92 18.42 4.69 9.10
CA LEU A 92 18.22 5.35 10.38
C LEU A 92 18.88 4.58 11.53
N ASN A 93 18.70 3.27 11.58
CA ASN A 93 19.33 2.39 12.57
C ASN A 93 20.86 2.48 12.52
N SER A 94 21.43 2.49 11.29
CA SER A 94 22.89 2.62 11.12
C SER A 94 23.45 3.94 11.67
N LYS A 95 22.61 4.99 11.73
CA LYS A 95 22.94 6.32 12.27
C LYS A 95 22.56 6.48 13.75
N ASN A 96 22.09 5.40 14.43
CA ASN A 96 21.57 5.44 15.79
C ASN A 96 20.51 6.55 16.00
N TYR A 97 19.61 6.68 15.04
CA TYR A 97 18.68 7.82 14.93
C TYR A 97 17.75 7.95 16.15
N LEU A 98 17.32 6.85 16.76
CA LEU A 98 16.47 6.80 17.94
C LEU A 98 17.30 6.58 19.25
N GLU A 99 18.56 6.98 19.27
CA GLU A 99 19.39 7.06 20.47
C GLU A 99 19.40 5.79 21.34
N GLY A 100 19.77 4.67 20.71
CA GLY A 100 19.92 3.37 21.39
C GLY A 100 18.72 2.43 21.23
N LYS A 101 17.68 2.83 20.51
CA LYS A 101 16.57 1.96 20.08
C LYS A 101 16.69 1.67 18.60
N ASN A 102 16.37 0.44 18.17
CA ASN A 102 16.24 0.11 16.77
C ASN A 102 14.77 0.21 16.34
N ILE A 103 14.57 0.59 15.06
CA ILE A 103 13.29 0.46 14.40
C ILE A 103 13.22 -0.93 13.78
N VAL A 104 12.23 -1.72 14.17
CA VAL A 104 12.05 -3.11 13.74
C VAL A 104 10.80 -3.21 12.86
N PRO A 105 10.93 -3.39 11.53
CA PRO A 105 9.79 -3.58 10.65
C PRO A 105 9.21 -5.00 10.79
N ILE A 106 7.87 -5.10 10.91
CA ILE A 106 7.12 -6.36 10.88
C ILE A 106 6.17 -6.32 9.70
N ALA A 107 6.49 -7.06 8.64
CA ALA A 107 5.78 -7.02 7.38
C ALA A 107 4.88 -8.23 7.17
N TYR A 108 3.63 -8.01 6.76
CA TYR A 108 2.70 -9.04 6.36
C TYR A 108 2.15 -8.83 4.94
N ASP A 109 1.93 -9.96 4.27
CA ASP A 109 1.39 -10.01 2.91
C ASP A 109 -0.14 -9.99 2.92
N THR A 110 -0.71 -8.90 2.43
CA THR A 110 -2.17 -8.71 2.32
C THR A 110 -2.77 -9.39 1.08
N GLU A 111 -1.95 -9.74 0.08
CA GLU A 111 -2.41 -10.20 -1.25
C GLU A 111 -3.42 -9.24 -1.91
N ALA A 112 -3.45 -7.96 -1.49
CA ALA A 112 -4.44 -6.95 -1.85
C ALA A 112 -5.89 -7.29 -1.41
N ASP A 113 -6.08 -8.24 -0.49
CA ASP A 113 -7.37 -8.63 0.06
C ASP A 113 -7.72 -7.80 1.30
N GLN A 114 -8.89 -7.18 1.31
CA GLN A 114 -9.38 -6.30 2.38
C GLN A 114 -9.54 -7.04 3.71
N THR A 115 -10.17 -8.23 3.68
CA THR A 115 -10.41 -9.03 4.88
C THR A 115 -9.11 -9.53 5.49
N LYS A 116 -8.18 -9.97 4.65
CA LYS A 116 -6.84 -10.39 5.06
C LYS A 116 -6.06 -9.23 5.67
N ALA A 117 -6.13 -8.03 5.07
CA ALA A 117 -5.46 -6.84 5.57
C ALA A 117 -5.92 -6.47 6.99
N VAL A 118 -7.25 -6.47 7.26
CA VAL A 118 -7.81 -6.24 8.60
C VAL A 118 -7.37 -7.31 9.60
N ASN A 119 -7.42 -8.58 9.23
CA ASN A 119 -6.98 -9.67 10.11
C ASN A 119 -5.49 -9.58 10.47
N LEU A 120 -4.65 -9.21 9.49
CA LEU A 120 -3.22 -9.02 9.69
C LEU A 120 -2.91 -7.75 10.50
N PHE A 121 -3.70 -6.69 10.35
CA PHE A 121 -3.59 -5.52 11.21
C PHE A 121 -3.88 -5.87 12.67
N ASN A 122 -4.97 -6.56 12.96
CA ASN A 122 -5.30 -7.02 14.30
C ASN A 122 -4.18 -7.89 14.91
N LYS A 123 -3.54 -8.73 14.08
CA LYS A 123 -2.37 -9.50 14.51
C LYS A 123 -1.16 -8.63 14.84
N LEU A 124 -0.86 -7.63 14.01
CA LEU A 124 0.21 -6.65 14.26
C LEU A 124 0.02 -5.92 15.60
N VAL A 125 -1.22 -5.54 15.92
CA VAL A 125 -1.55 -4.85 17.16
C VAL A 125 -1.49 -5.80 18.35
N SER A 126 -2.23 -6.92 18.30
CA SER A 126 -2.44 -7.76 19.46
C SER A 126 -1.27 -8.71 19.81
N ASN A 127 -0.53 -9.17 18.80
CA ASN A 127 0.54 -10.16 18.99
C ASN A 127 1.93 -9.55 18.83
N ASP A 128 2.08 -8.65 17.86
CA ASP A 128 3.38 -8.07 17.55
C ASP A 128 3.63 -6.76 18.31
N GLU A 129 2.58 -6.14 18.88
CA GLU A 129 2.64 -4.91 19.68
C GLU A 129 3.31 -3.75 18.93
N ILE A 130 2.85 -3.48 17.72
CA ILE A 130 3.34 -2.38 16.91
C ILE A 130 2.94 -1.02 17.50
N VAL A 131 3.76 0.00 17.29
CA VAL A 131 3.47 1.38 17.74
C VAL A 131 2.90 2.25 16.62
N ALA A 132 3.13 1.87 15.37
CA ALA A 132 2.58 2.54 14.19
C ALA A 132 2.55 1.56 13.01
N LEU A 133 1.76 1.91 11.98
CA LEU A 133 1.61 1.16 10.74
C LEU A 133 2.08 1.99 9.54
N VAL A 134 2.96 1.44 8.72
CA VAL A 134 3.23 1.89 7.34
C VAL A 134 2.48 0.99 6.38
N GLY A 135 1.48 1.51 5.73
CA GLY A 135 0.55 0.75 4.91
C GLY A 135 -0.91 0.95 5.34
N PRO A 136 -1.86 0.19 4.75
CA PRO A 136 -1.68 -0.64 3.54
C PRO A 136 -1.32 0.16 2.29
N VAL A 137 -0.84 -0.55 1.25
CA VAL A 137 -0.36 0.05 0.00
C VAL A 137 -1.49 0.31 -0.99
N ILE A 138 -2.52 -0.53 -1.02
CA ILE A 138 -3.64 -0.47 -1.98
C ILE A 138 -4.81 0.29 -1.38
N SER A 139 -5.50 1.13 -2.18
CA SER A 139 -6.60 1.98 -1.69
C SER A 139 -7.71 1.18 -0.99
N SER A 140 -8.19 0.09 -1.58
CA SER A 140 -9.25 -0.74 -1.00
C SER A 140 -8.85 -1.37 0.35
N THR A 141 -7.60 -1.83 0.48
CA THR A 141 -7.10 -2.35 1.76
C THR A 141 -6.88 -1.24 2.80
N SER A 142 -6.48 -0.04 2.36
CA SER A 142 -6.33 1.13 3.24
C SER A 142 -7.68 1.59 3.78
N LEU A 143 -8.72 1.66 2.94
CA LEU A 143 -10.10 1.93 3.34
C LEU A 143 -10.62 0.94 4.39
N ALA A 144 -10.29 -0.35 4.23
CA ALA A 144 -10.72 -1.38 5.17
C ALA A 144 -10.00 -1.32 6.53
N VAL A 145 -8.72 -0.91 6.53
CA VAL A 145 -7.88 -0.88 7.76
C VAL A 145 -8.02 0.44 8.52
N ALA A 146 -8.25 1.58 7.84
CA ALA A 146 -8.31 2.89 8.47
C ALA A 146 -9.28 2.98 9.68
N PRO A 147 -10.55 2.51 9.60
CA PRO A 147 -11.46 2.54 10.75
C PRO A 147 -10.95 1.68 11.91
N VAL A 148 -10.34 0.53 11.61
CA VAL A 148 -9.81 -0.36 12.66
C VAL A 148 -8.54 0.23 13.30
N ALA A 149 -7.71 0.92 12.52
CA ALA A 149 -6.55 1.65 13.04
C ALA A 149 -6.97 2.79 13.97
N MET A 150 -8.08 3.46 13.67
CA MET A 150 -8.68 4.46 14.56
C MET A 150 -9.19 3.82 15.87
N ASP A 151 -9.94 2.73 15.78
CA ASP A 151 -10.51 2.05 16.96
C ASP A 151 -9.40 1.51 17.90
N GLU A 152 -8.28 1.03 17.34
CA GLU A 152 -7.11 0.56 18.09
C GLU A 152 -6.15 1.70 18.47
N ASN A 153 -6.46 2.93 18.09
CA ASN A 153 -5.63 4.12 18.33
C ASN A 153 -4.17 3.94 17.86
N ILE A 154 -3.97 3.37 16.67
CA ILE A 154 -2.64 3.17 16.06
C ILE A 154 -2.41 4.23 14.99
N LEU A 155 -1.28 4.96 15.05
CA LEU A 155 -0.86 5.83 13.96
C LEU A 155 -0.69 5.00 12.68
N MET A 156 -1.44 5.35 11.64
CA MET A 156 -1.34 4.73 10.32
C MET A 156 -0.90 5.76 9.28
N ILE A 157 0.07 5.40 8.45
CA ILE A 157 0.40 6.15 7.24
C ILE A 157 0.35 5.22 6.02
N THR A 158 -0.62 5.44 5.12
CA THR A 158 -0.58 4.76 3.83
C THR A 158 0.44 5.45 2.92
N PRO A 159 1.42 4.72 2.37
CA PRO A 159 2.37 5.32 1.45
C PRO A 159 1.73 5.71 0.10
N THR A 160 0.79 4.93 -0.39
CA THR A 160 0.31 4.98 -1.77
C THR A 160 -1.20 4.89 -1.97
N GLY A 161 -1.98 4.82 -0.89
CA GLY A 161 -3.44 4.80 -0.95
C GLY A 161 -3.98 6.19 -1.31
N THR A 162 -4.42 6.39 -2.54
CA THR A 162 -4.83 7.70 -3.09
C THR A 162 -6.32 8.00 -2.96
N HIS A 163 -7.16 6.98 -2.69
CA HIS A 163 -8.61 7.17 -2.57
C HIS A 163 -8.97 8.22 -1.51
N LEU A 164 -9.89 9.13 -1.85
CA LEU A 164 -10.25 10.28 -1.01
C LEU A 164 -10.61 9.89 0.43
N ASP A 165 -11.46 8.87 0.59
CA ASP A 165 -12.11 8.53 1.87
C ASP A 165 -11.20 7.73 2.85
N ILE A 166 -9.89 7.63 2.59
CA ILE A 166 -8.99 6.88 3.49
C ILE A 166 -8.71 7.63 4.79
N THR A 167 -8.63 8.95 4.78
CA THR A 167 -8.14 9.74 5.91
C THR A 167 -9.17 10.66 6.59
N PRO A 168 -10.17 11.25 5.91
CA PRO A 168 -10.95 12.38 6.46
C PRO A 168 -11.62 12.14 7.81
N ASP A 169 -12.12 10.92 8.04
CA ASP A 169 -12.85 10.59 9.27
C ASP A 169 -11.95 9.95 10.34
N TYR A 170 -10.64 9.86 10.11
CA TYR A 170 -9.70 9.10 10.92
C TYR A 170 -8.49 9.96 11.31
N PRO A 171 -8.51 10.65 12.46
CA PRO A 171 -7.50 11.65 12.84
C PRO A 171 -6.08 11.07 13.05
N ASN A 172 -5.96 9.76 13.22
CA ASN A 172 -4.69 9.04 13.34
C ASN A 172 -4.21 8.40 12.03
N VAL A 173 -4.90 8.69 10.91
CA VAL A 173 -4.58 8.13 9.59
C VAL A 173 -4.07 9.23 8.67
N PHE A 174 -2.89 9.01 8.10
CA PHE A 174 -2.19 9.91 7.19
C PHE A 174 -1.84 9.20 5.88
N ARG A 175 -1.44 9.97 4.87
CA ARG A 175 -0.89 9.43 3.62
C ARG A 175 0.36 10.16 3.17
N ALA A 176 1.27 9.46 2.46
CA ALA A 176 2.44 10.08 1.87
C ALA A 176 2.23 10.52 0.41
N CYS A 177 1.22 9.96 -0.27
CA CYS A 177 0.85 10.24 -1.66
C CYS A 177 -0.12 11.41 -1.79
N PHE A 178 -0.33 11.91 -3.02
CA PHE A 178 -1.45 12.80 -3.34
C PHE A 178 -2.80 12.03 -3.34
N ILE A 179 -3.91 12.74 -3.51
CA ILE A 179 -5.27 12.17 -3.54
C ILE A 179 -5.82 12.09 -4.97
N ASP A 180 -6.77 11.18 -5.22
CA ASP A 180 -7.41 10.99 -6.53
C ASP A 180 -8.09 12.25 -7.08
N PRO A 181 -8.79 13.09 -6.27
CA PRO A 181 -9.30 14.38 -6.77
C PRO A 181 -8.23 15.29 -7.35
N TYR A 182 -7.08 15.36 -6.69
CA TYR A 182 -5.95 16.15 -7.18
C TYR A 182 -5.33 15.54 -8.43
N GLN A 183 -5.11 14.23 -8.43
CA GLN A 183 -4.58 13.50 -9.58
C GLN A 183 -5.51 13.58 -10.78
N GLY A 184 -6.82 13.34 -10.59
CA GLY A 184 -7.84 13.42 -11.64
C GLY A 184 -7.93 14.83 -12.24
N MET A 185 -7.86 15.87 -11.40
CA MET A 185 -7.79 17.25 -11.86
C MET A 185 -6.59 17.49 -12.76
N LEU A 186 -5.40 17.08 -12.35
CA LEU A 186 -4.18 17.28 -13.14
C LEU A 186 -4.13 16.43 -14.39
N ALA A 187 -4.66 15.21 -14.37
CA ALA A 187 -4.82 14.37 -15.55
C ALA A 187 -5.76 15.02 -16.58
N GLY A 188 -6.88 15.57 -16.10
CA GLY A 188 -7.83 16.33 -16.95
C GLY A 188 -7.21 17.59 -17.54
N GLN A 189 -6.48 18.39 -16.74
CA GLN A 189 -5.76 19.56 -17.23
C GLN A 189 -4.71 19.18 -18.28
N PHE A 190 -3.93 18.14 -18.03
CA PHE A 190 -2.95 17.64 -18.99
C PHE A 190 -3.59 17.19 -20.30
N ALA A 191 -4.74 16.51 -20.24
CA ALA A 191 -5.51 16.11 -21.40
C ALA A 191 -5.93 17.32 -22.25
N VAL A 192 -6.39 18.40 -21.61
CA VAL A 192 -6.86 19.63 -22.28
C VAL A 192 -5.71 20.48 -22.78
N GLU A 193 -4.78 20.82 -21.90
CA GLU A 193 -3.78 21.87 -22.13
C GLU A 193 -2.55 21.35 -22.88
N ASN A 194 -2.13 20.11 -22.61
CA ASN A 194 -0.91 19.55 -23.19
C ASN A 194 -1.18 18.63 -24.38
N LEU A 195 -2.22 17.79 -24.28
CA LEU A 195 -2.58 16.89 -25.39
C LEU A 195 -3.59 17.50 -26.35
N GLY A 196 -4.28 18.58 -25.96
CA GLY A 196 -5.26 19.27 -26.80
C GLY A 196 -6.47 18.41 -27.16
N ALA A 197 -6.76 17.38 -26.38
CA ALA A 197 -7.85 16.46 -26.63
C ALA A 197 -9.20 17.15 -26.56
N LYS A 198 -10.12 16.76 -27.45
CA LYS A 198 -11.52 17.23 -27.48
C LYS A 198 -12.49 16.08 -27.26
N LYS A 199 -12.09 14.86 -27.63
CA LYS A 199 -12.87 13.63 -27.48
C LYS A 199 -12.11 12.65 -26.59
N VAL A 200 -12.70 12.30 -25.46
CA VAL A 200 -12.08 11.41 -24.51
C VAL A 200 -12.94 10.19 -24.24
N ALA A 201 -12.30 9.06 -23.98
CA ALA A 201 -12.94 7.88 -23.41
C ALA A 201 -12.32 7.57 -22.05
N VAL A 202 -13.12 7.01 -21.16
CA VAL A 202 -12.68 6.52 -19.85
C VAL A 202 -12.97 5.03 -19.79
N VAL A 203 -11.98 4.24 -19.38
CA VAL A 203 -12.07 2.78 -19.26
C VAL A 203 -11.54 2.39 -17.88
N TYR A 204 -12.40 1.85 -17.03
CA TYR A 204 -12.07 1.68 -15.61
C TYR A 204 -12.57 0.35 -15.05
N ASN A 205 -11.91 -0.14 -14.00
CA ASN A 205 -12.25 -1.34 -13.27
C ASN A 205 -13.33 -1.04 -12.23
N VAL A 206 -14.53 -1.61 -12.41
CA VAL A 206 -15.68 -1.36 -11.50
C VAL A 206 -15.50 -2.00 -10.12
N GLY A 207 -14.59 -2.96 -9.96
CA GLY A 207 -14.27 -3.63 -8.71
C GLY A 207 -13.15 -2.97 -7.90
N SER A 208 -12.53 -1.90 -8.43
CA SER A 208 -11.41 -1.21 -7.80
C SER A 208 -11.82 0.19 -7.32
N ASP A 209 -11.79 0.43 -5.99
CA ASP A 209 -12.10 1.74 -5.41
C ASP A 209 -11.19 2.83 -5.99
N TYR A 210 -9.91 2.54 -6.19
CA TYR A 210 -8.95 3.41 -6.87
C TYR A 210 -9.41 3.77 -8.29
N SER A 211 -9.70 2.76 -9.10
CA SER A 211 -10.06 2.96 -10.51
C SER A 211 -11.34 3.75 -10.68
N VAL A 212 -12.37 3.43 -9.88
CA VAL A 212 -13.67 4.12 -9.85
C VAL A 212 -13.49 5.56 -9.37
N GLY A 213 -12.77 5.78 -8.27
CA GLY A 213 -12.55 7.11 -7.70
C GLY A 213 -11.84 8.02 -8.68
N LEU A 214 -10.73 7.57 -9.25
CA LEU A 214 -9.94 8.37 -10.19
C LEU A 214 -10.65 8.61 -11.52
N ALA A 215 -11.37 7.61 -12.06
CA ALA A 215 -12.20 7.78 -13.27
C ALA A 215 -13.26 8.87 -13.09
N LYS A 216 -13.93 8.87 -11.92
CA LYS A 216 -14.93 9.87 -11.56
C LYS A 216 -14.36 11.29 -11.53
N GLU A 217 -13.21 11.48 -10.89
CA GLU A 217 -12.63 12.82 -10.76
C GLU A 217 -12.06 13.32 -12.09
N PHE A 218 -11.44 12.49 -12.90
CA PHE A 218 -11.04 12.85 -14.27
C PHE A 218 -12.25 13.26 -15.13
N THR A 219 -13.31 12.43 -15.13
CA THR A 219 -14.55 12.68 -15.87
C THR A 219 -15.13 14.06 -15.54
N LYS A 220 -15.26 14.36 -14.26
CA LYS A 220 -15.75 15.65 -13.77
C LYS A 220 -14.97 16.86 -14.33
N VAL A 221 -13.64 16.73 -14.40
CA VAL A 221 -12.76 17.82 -14.88
C VAL A 221 -12.89 18.02 -16.37
N VAL A 222 -12.88 16.95 -17.17
CA VAL A 222 -12.96 17.05 -18.62
C VAL A 222 -14.35 17.49 -19.08
N GLU A 223 -15.42 17.08 -18.39
CA GLU A 223 -16.78 17.59 -18.62
C GLU A 223 -16.87 19.11 -18.33
N ALA A 224 -16.31 19.55 -17.21
CA ALA A 224 -16.30 20.97 -16.84
C ALA A 224 -15.47 21.81 -17.85
N ALA A 225 -14.46 21.23 -18.47
CA ALA A 225 -13.68 21.85 -19.54
C ALA A 225 -14.37 21.79 -20.92
N GLY A 226 -15.54 21.14 -21.03
CA GLY A 226 -16.33 21.05 -22.27
C GLY A 226 -15.83 20.00 -23.27
N LEU A 227 -15.06 18.99 -22.83
CA LEU A 227 -14.66 17.87 -23.69
C LEU A 227 -15.85 16.94 -23.92
N GLU A 228 -15.90 16.31 -25.09
CA GLU A 228 -16.85 15.24 -25.40
C GLU A 228 -16.36 13.92 -24.78
N ILE A 229 -17.13 13.35 -23.85
CA ILE A 229 -16.89 11.99 -23.37
C ILE A 229 -17.58 11.02 -24.32
N THR A 230 -16.81 10.40 -25.19
CA THR A 230 -17.33 9.47 -26.20
C THR A 230 -17.75 8.14 -25.61
N ASN A 231 -17.06 7.70 -24.55
CA ASN A 231 -17.28 6.45 -23.83
C ASN A 231 -16.91 6.61 -22.36
N ASN A 232 -17.69 5.97 -21.50
CA ASN A 232 -17.38 5.77 -20.09
C ASN A 232 -17.71 4.31 -19.77
N GLU A 233 -16.69 3.43 -19.88
CA GLU A 233 -16.87 1.98 -19.93
C GLU A 233 -16.21 1.31 -18.73
N GLY A 234 -17.02 0.59 -17.96
CA GLY A 234 -16.53 -0.25 -16.86
C GLY A 234 -16.23 -1.67 -17.32
N TYR A 235 -15.23 -2.30 -16.72
CA TYR A 235 -14.90 -3.71 -16.85
C TYR A 235 -14.69 -4.36 -15.46
N ASN A 236 -14.71 -5.70 -15.40
CA ASN A 236 -14.50 -6.42 -14.15
C ASN A 236 -13.05 -6.89 -14.02
N GLU A 237 -12.60 -7.11 -12.78
CA GLU A 237 -11.24 -7.59 -12.49
C GLU A 237 -10.87 -8.87 -13.25
N GLU A 238 -11.84 -9.77 -13.45
CA GLU A 238 -11.62 -11.06 -14.12
C GLU A 238 -11.55 -10.97 -15.65
N ASP A 239 -11.90 -9.80 -16.23
CA ASP A 239 -11.89 -9.62 -17.69
C ASP A 239 -10.46 -9.67 -18.23
N LYS A 240 -10.26 -10.43 -19.31
CA LYS A 240 -8.98 -10.61 -20.00
C LYS A 240 -9.07 -10.30 -21.51
N ASP A 241 -10.27 -10.31 -22.04
CA ASP A 241 -10.57 -9.99 -23.45
C ASP A 241 -11.34 -8.67 -23.54
N PHE A 242 -10.68 -7.68 -24.08
CA PHE A 242 -11.20 -6.32 -24.26
C PHE A 242 -11.58 -6.02 -25.74
N SER A 243 -11.70 -7.04 -26.59
CA SER A 243 -11.97 -6.88 -28.02
C SER A 243 -13.32 -6.21 -28.30
N ALA A 244 -14.36 -6.53 -27.53
CA ALA A 244 -15.67 -5.89 -27.65
C ALA A 244 -15.61 -4.39 -27.28
N LEU A 245 -14.85 -4.07 -26.22
CA LEU A 245 -14.63 -2.70 -25.79
C LEU A 245 -13.78 -1.93 -26.83
N ALA A 246 -12.73 -2.56 -27.36
CA ALA A 246 -11.94 -1.99 -28.45
C ALA A 246 -12.78 -1.65 -29.68
N ALA A 247 -13.74 -2.51 -30.07
CA ALA A 247 -14.65 -2.25 -31.19
C ALA A 247 -15.54 -1.04 -30.91
N LYS A 248 -16.07 -0.85 -29.69
CA LYS A 248 -16.84 0.34 -29.31
C LYS A 248 -16.01 1.61 -29.41
N LEU A 249 -14.81 1.60 -28.82
CA LEU A 249 -13.89 2.75 -28.82
C LEU A 249 -13.44 3.11 -30.24
N LYS A 250 -13.18 2.12 -31.07
CA LYS A 250 -12.85 2.36 -32.48
C LYS A 250 -13.98 3.05 -33.23
N ALA A 251 -15.24 2.71 -32.97
CA ALA A 251 -16.41 3.32 -33.58
C ALA A 251 -16.65 4.77 -33.15
N SER A 252 -16.35 5.09 -31.86
CA SER A 252 -16.51 6.45 -31.31
C SER A 252 -15.29 7.35 -31.55
N ALA A 253 -14.14 6.77 -31.93
CA ALA A 253 -12.89 7.44 -32.27
C ALA A 253 -12.47 8.53 -31.25
N PRO A 254 -12.22 8.18 -29.99
CA PRO A 254 -11.67 9.12 -29.01
C PRO A 254 -10.25 9.54 -29.43
N GLU A 255 -9.86 10.76 -29.08
CA GLU A 255 -8.50 11.27 -29.27
C GLU A 255 -7.59 10.89 -28.08
N LEU A 256 -8.22 10.67 -26.90
CA LEU A 256 -7.55 10.25 -25.67
C LEU A 256 -8.38 9.17 -24.98
N ILE A 257 -7.71 8.16 -24.46
CA ILE A 257 -8.30 7.14 -23.58
C ILE A 257 -7.62 7.22 -22.23
N PHE A 258 -8.40 7.53 -21.20
CA PHE A 258 -7.97 7.50 -19.81
C PHE A 258 -8.23 6.12 -19.20
N VAL A 259 -7.18 5.46 -18.68
CA VAL A 259 -7.25 4.11 -18.12
C VAL A 259 -6.68 4.13 -16.69
N PRO A 260 -7.47 4.57 -15.70
CA PRO A 260 -7.03 4.64 -14.30
C PRO A 260 -7.12 3.26 -13.64
N ASP A 261 -6.14 2.42 -13.87
CA ASP A 261 -6.04 1.12 -13.19
C ASP A 261 -4.58 0.73 -12.97
N TYR A 262 -4.34 -0.43 -12.39
CA TYR A 262 -3.02 -0.92 -12.02
C TYR A 262 -2.26 -1.53 -13.20
N TYR A 263 -0.92 -1.52 -13.11
CA TYR A 263 0.00 -1.89 -14.20
C TYR A 263 -0.31 -3.24 -14.86
N ASN A 264 -0.77 -4.22 -14.09
CA ASN A 264 -1.08 -5.57 -14.58
C ASN A 264 -2.27 -5.61 -15.55
N LYS A 265 -3.22 -4.68 -15.41
CA LYS A 265 -4.39 -4.53 -16.30
C LYS A 265 -4.12 -3.58 -17.44
N VAL A 266 -3.58 -2.40 -17.17
CA VAL A 266 -3.43 -1.35 -18.17
C VAL A 266 -2.55 -1.78 -19.33
N GLY A 267 -1.48 -2.56 -19.08
CA GLY A 267 -0.64 -3.09 -20.16
C GLY A 267 -1.40 -4.01 -21.12
N THR A 268 -2.26 -4.87 -20.57
CA THR A 268 -3.12 -5.76 -21.38
C THR A 268 -4.17 -4.98 -22.17
N ILE A 269 -4.86 -4.02 -21.55
CA ILE A 269 -5.89 -3.19 -22.17
C ILE A 269 -5.29 -2.38 -23.31
N VAL A 270 -4.22 -1.63 -23.04
CA VAL A 270 -3.55 -0.79 -24.04
C VAL A 270 -3.01 -1.63 -25.21
N GLY A 271 -2.42 -2.79 -24.90
CA GLY A 271 -1.92 -3.71 -25.92
C GLY A 271 -3.03 -4.19 -26.86
N GLN A 272 -4.19 -4.58 -26.33
CA GLN A 272 -5.32 -5.03 -27.15
C GLN A 272 -5.95 -3.87 -27.93
N PHE A 273 -6.05 -2.68 -27.36
CA PHE A 273 -6.58 -1.50 -28.06
C PHE A 273 -5.69 -1.07 -29.23
N LYS A 274 -4.38 -1.04 -29.03
CA LYS A 274 -3.42 -0.76 -30.11
C LYS A 274 -3.45 -1.84 -31.19
N ALA A 275 -3.53 -3.11 -30.81
CA ALA A 275 -3.66 -4.23 -31.75
C ALA A 275 -4.96 -4.16 -32.60
N ALA A 276 -6.05 -3.61 -32.03
CA ALA A 276 -7.29 -3.33 -32.73
C ALA A 276 -7.22 -2.10 -33.68
N GLY A 277 -6.10 -1.38 -33.70
CA GLY A 277 -5.87 -0.20 -34.53
C GLY A 277 -6.54 1.06 -33.98
N ILE A 278 -6.61 1.22 -32.65
CA ILE A 278 -7.02 2.47 -32.01
C ILE A 278 -5.82 3.42 -31.98
N GLU A 279 -5.98 4.60 -32.59
CA GLU A 279 -4.95 5.63 -32.72
C GLU A 279 -5.15 6.80 -31.73
N ALA A 280 -5.62 6.51 -30.51
CA ALA A 280 -5.76 7.48 -29.44
C ALA A 280 -4.48 7.62 -28.62
N ALA A 281 -4.27 8.77 -27.98
CA ALA A 281 -3.33 8.87 -26.87
C ALA A 281 -3.86 8.08 -25.66
N PHE A 282 -2.96 7.51 -24.86
CA PHE A 282 -3.33 6.80 -23.62
C PHE A 282 -2.76 7.56 -22.44
N LEU A 283 -3.58 7.77 -21.42
CA LEU A 283 -3.22 8.44 -20.18
C LEU A 283 -3.65 7.58 -19.00
N GLY A 284 -2.78 7.45 -18.01
CA GLY A 284 -3.05 6.76 -16.77
C GLY A 284 -2.73 7.58 -15.53
N GLY A 285 -3.07 7.03 -14.39
CA GLY A 285 -2.68 7.53 -13.08
C GLY A 285 -1.40 6.89 -12.57
N ASP A 286 -1.09 7.11 -11.29
CA ASP A 286 0.07 6.58 -10.60
C ASP A 286 0.10 5.04 -10.54
N GLY A 287 -1.06 4.39 -10.65
CA GLY A 287 -1.16 2.94 -10.81
C GLY A 287 -0.52 2.36 -12.08
N TRP A 288 0.00 3.20 -12.99
CA TRP A 288 0.80 2.73 -14.11
C TRP A 288 2.27 2.53 -13.77
N ASP A 289 2.71 2.99 -12.59
CA ASP A 289 4.08 2.73 -12.16
C ASP A 289 4.32 1.21 -12.09
N GLY A 290 5.46 0.75 -12.61
CA GLY A 290 5.73 -0.67 -12.80
C GLY A 290 5.30 -1.25 -14.15
N VAL A 291 4.49 -0.54 -14.97
CA VAL A 291 4.02 -1.03 -16.27
C VAL A 291 5.17 -1.44 -17.22
N LEU A 292 6.31 -0.77 -17.12
CA LEU A 292 7.47 -1.00 -17.99
C LEU A 292 8.17 -2.33 -17.72
N ALA A 293 8.00 -2.92 -16.55
CA ALA A 293 8.61 -4.21 -16.22
C ALA A 293 8.12 -5.34 -17.14
N ASN A 294 6.83 -5.29 -17.52
CA ASN A 294 6.21 -6.36 -18.29
C ASN A 294 5.58 -5.89 -19.61
N PHE A 295 5.30 -4.60 -19.77
CA PHE A 295 4.50 -4.04 -20.87
C PHE A 295 5.16 -2.81 -21.51
N ALA A 296 6.49 -2.74 -21.52
CA ALA A 296 7.20 -1.60 -22.09
C ALA A 296 6.84 -1.31 -23.55
N LYS A 297 6.60 -2.36 -24.35
CA LYS A 297 6.20 -2.23 -25.74
C LYS A 297 4.78 -1.72 -25.89
N GLU A 298 3.85 -2.25 -25.12
CA GLU A 298 2.44 -1.85 -25.11
C GLU A 298 2.27 -0.42 -24.62
N ALA A 299 3.05 -0.03 -23.61
CA ALA A 299 3.04 1.31 -23.02
C ALA A 299 3.78 2.37 -23.87
N GLU A 300 4.49 2.01 -24.95
CA GLU A 300 5.22 2.97 -25.79
C GLU A 300 4.31 4.12 -26.26
N GLY A 301 4.76 5.37 -26.09
CA GLY A 301 4.01 6.59 -26.42
C GLY A 301 2.88 6.95 -25.46
N CYS A 302 2.61 6.15 -24.42
CA CYS A 302 1.60 6.43 -23.40
C CYS A 302 2.11 7.43 -22.36
N TYR A 303 1.16 8.03 -21.62
CA TYR A 303 1.41 8.99 -20.56
C TYR A 303 0.83 8.47 -19.23
N TYR A 304 1.47 8.80 -18.12
CA TYR A 304 0.90 8.58 -16.80
C TYR A 304 1.44 9.56 -15.75
N LEU A 305 0.67 9.79 -14.72
CA LEU A 305 1.05 10.63 -13.60
C LEU A 305 1.79 9.78 -12.55
N THR A 306 2.79 10.37 -11.89
CA THR A 306 3.52 9.68 -10.84
C THR A 306 4.04 10.67 -9.78
N HIS A 307 4.39 10.14 -8.62
CA HIS A 307 4.91 10.90 -7.47
C HIS A 307 6.42 11.16 -7.55
N PHE A 308 7.15 10.34 -8.33
CA PHE A 308 8.60 10.31 -8.32
C PHE A 308 9.14 9.79 -9.65
N SER A 309 10.31 10.27 -10.03
CA SER A 309 11.08 9.73 -11.15
C SER A 309 12.57 9.68 -10.79
N VAL A 310 13.21 8.56 -11.09
CA VAL A 310 14.68 8.38 -10.95
C VAL A 310 15.48 9.38 -11.78
N ASN A 311 14.85 9.99 -12.80
CA ASN A 311 15.45 11.00 -13.66
C ASN A 311 15.31 12.43 -13.10
N ASP A 312 14.78 12.58 -11.87
CA ASP A 312 14.73 13.86 -11.19
C ASP A 312 16.14 14.30 -10.77
N PRO A 313 16.61 15.47 -11.19
CA PRO A 313 17.95 15.93 -10.89
C PRO A 313 18.17 16.38 -9.43
N SER A 314 17.16 16.29 -8.55
CA SER A 314 17.32 16.71 -7.16
C SER A 314 18.32 15.84 -6.40
N ASN A 315 19.14 16.46 -5.55
CA ASN A 315 20.18 15.75 -4.77
C ASN A 315 19.60 14.71 -3.80
N THR A 316 18.41 14.96 -3.23
CA THR A 316 17.74 14.03 -2.31
C THR A 316 17.32 12.74 -2.98
N THR A 317 16.80 12.83 -4.20
CA THR A 317 16.45 11.65 -5.01
C THR A 317 17.68 10.86 -5.40
N SER A 318 18.79 11.52 -5.71
CA SER A 318 20.04 10.85 -6.12
C SER A 318 20.63 9.96 -5.03
N GLU A 319 20.63 10.37 -3.75
CA GLU A 319 21.11 9.54 -2.63
C GLU A 319 20.22 8.30 -2.42
N PHE A 320 18.91 8.49 -2.41
CA PHE A 320 17.94 7.40 -2.27
C PHE A 320 18.06 6.40 -3.42
N VAL A 321 18.10 6.88 -4.67
CA VAL A 321 18.21 6.04 -5.86
C VAL A 321 19.47 5.16 -5.79
N LYS A 322 20.59 5.74 -5.40
CA LYS A 322 21.86 5.01 -5.26
C LYS A 322 21.75 3.90 -4.21
N ALA A 323 21.30 4.23 -3.01
CA ALA A 323 21.19 3.28 -1.90
C ALA A 323 20.21 2.14 -2.21
N TYR A 324 19.08 2.47 -2.83
CA TYR A 324 18.08 1.48 -3.22
C TYR A 324 18.64 0.53 -4.28
N LYS A 325 19.27 1.07 -5.33
CA LYS A 325 19.89 0.28 -6.41
C LYS A 325 21.03 -0.61 -5.93
N GLU A 326 21.88 -0.09 -5.04
CA GLU A 326 22.96 -0.89 -4.42
C GLU A 326 22.41 -2.07 -3.63
N LYS A 327 21.31 -1.87 -2.92
CA LYS A 327 20.74 -2.90 -2.06
C LYS A 327 19.88 -3.92 -2.81
N TYR A 328 19.02 -3.48 -3.71
CA TYR A 328 18.02 -4.33 -4.35
C TYR A 328 18.31 -4.68 -5.81
N GLY A 329 19.34 -4.08 -6.41
CA GLY A 329 19.78 -4.39 -7.79
C GLY A 329 18.92 -3.80 -8.90
N VAL A 330 17.87 -3.03 -8.53
CA VAL A 330 16.94 -2.37 -9.45
C VAL A 330 16.77 -0.90 -9.11
N GLU A 331 16.30 -0.11 -10.07
CA GLU A 331 15.94 1.27 -9.80
C GLU A 331 14.65 1.36 -8.99
N PRO A 332 14.53 2.33 -8.04
CA PRO A 332 13.32 2.49 -7.27
C PRO A 332 12.17 3.04 -8.14
N SER A 333 10.99 2.49 -7.96
CA SER A 333 9.73 3.04 -8.45
C SER A 333 9.22 4.18 -7.55
N SER A 334 8.14 4.86 -7.94
CA SER A 334 7.50 5.86 -7.07
C SER A 334 6.95 5.23 -5.79
N PHE A 335 6.49 3.98 -5.86
CA PHE A 335 6.02 3.22 -4.69
C PHE A 335 7.15 2.94 -3.69
N ALA A 336 8.36 2.66 -4.19
CA ALA A 336 9.55 2.55 -3.32
C ALA A 336 9.90 3.88 -2.65
N ALA A 337 9.82 4.98 -3.39
CA ALA A 337 10.10 6.32 -2.87
C ALA A 337 9.08 6.76 -1.82
N LEU A 338 7.78 6.51 -2.05
CA LEU A 338 6.72 6.79 -1.09
C LEU A 338 6.81 5.92 0.17
N GLY A 339 7.14 4.63 0.02
CA GLY A 339 7.40 3.75 1.16
C GLY A 339 8.59 4.21 2.00
N TYR A 340 9.66 4.68 1.33
CA TYR A 340 10.83 5.27 2.00
C TYR A 340 10.46 6.51 2.79
N ASP A 341 9.73 7.45 2.19
CA ASP A 341 9.28 8.67 2.85
C ASP A 341 8.33 8.38 4.03
N ALA A 342 7.39 7.46 3.86
CA ALA A 342 6.48 7.04 4.93
C ALA A 342 7.24 6.45 6.13
N GLY A 343 8.27 5.63 5.87
CA GLY A 343 9.14 5.10 6.91
C GLY A 343 9.92 6.19 7.65
N LEU A 344 10.48 7.16 6.90
CA LEU A 344 11.19 8.30 7.49
C LEU A 344 10.28 9.17 8.38
N VAL A 345 9.07 9.45 7.91
CA VAL A 345 8.09 10.28 8.63
C VAL A 345 7.64 9.62 9.94
N VAL A 346 7.36 8.32 9.94
CA VAL A 346 7.03 7.59 11.17
C VAL A 346 8.19 7.59 12.15
N ALA A 347 9.42 7.40 11.67
CA ALA A 347 10.60 7.46 12.53
C ALA A 347 10.84 8.86 13.11
N GLU A 348 10.60 9.91 12.31
CA GLU A 348 10.66 11.31 12.76
C GLU A 348 9.59 11.59 13.82
N ALA A 349 8.37 11.06 13.64
CA ALA A 349 7.29 11.20 14.61
C ALA A 349 7.70 10.59 15.97
N VAL A 350 8.23 9.37 15.97
CA VAL A 350 8.73 8.70 17.20
C VAL A 350 9.85 9.49 17.86
N LYS A 351 10.81 9.98 17.07
CA LYS A 351 11.94 10.76 17.59
C LYS A 351 11.49 12.08 18.21
N THR A 352 10.67 12.84 17.49
CA THR A 352 10.20 14.16 17.91
C THR A 352 9.28 14.07 19.11
N ALA A 353 8.40 13.06 19.17
CA ALA A 353 7.56 12.80 20.33
C ALA A 353 8.38 12.35 21.56
N GLY A 354 9.54 11.74 21.37
CA GLY A 354 10.30 11.08 22.45
C GLY A 354 9.51 9.94 23.12
N SER A 355 8.45 9.48 22.47
CA SER A 355 7.43 8.57 22.98
C SER A 355 7.01 7.59 21.87
N THR A 356 6.44 6.44 22.28
CA THR A 356 5.77 5.50 21.40
C THR A 356 4.24 5.48 21.62
N ASN A 357 3.74 6.43 22.42
CA ASN A 357 2.31 6.58 22.64
C ASN A 357 1.65 7.13 21.36
N PRO A 358 0.62 6.48 20.82
CA PRO A 358 -0.03 6.88 19.56
C PRO A 358 -0.51 8.32 19.56
N GLU A 359 -1.10 8.81 20.65
CA GLU A 359 -1.58 10.20 20.70
C GLU A 359 -0.45 11.23 20.55
N ASP A 360 0.74 10.93 21.11
CA ASP A 360 1.89 11.81 20.99
C ASP A 360 2.43 11.79 19.54
N LEU A 361 2.41 10.62 18.89
CA LEU A 361 2.81 10.49 17.48
C LEU A 361 1.87 11.27 16.56
N VAL A 362 0.56 11.16 16.76
CA VAL A 362 -0.46 11.89 15.98
C VAL A 362 -0.25 13.41 16.10
N LYS A 363 -0.04 13.94 17.30
CA LYS A 363 0.23 15.38 17.51
C LYS A 363 1.47 15.87 16.75
N VAL A 364 2.51 15.02 16.65
CA VAL A 364 3.70 15.34 15.84
C VAL A 364 3.35 15.34 14.36
N MET A 365 2.57 14.34 13.90
CA MET A 365 2.16 14.24 12.50
C MET A 365 1.35 15.44 12.04
N GLU A 366 0.40 15.93 12.83
CA GLU A 366 -0.41 17.13 12.54
C GLU A 366 0.44 18.40 12.26
N ASN A 367 1.62 18.47 12.86
CA ASN A 367 2.53 19.61 12.73
C ASN A 367 3.79 19.29 11.90
N MET A 368 3.80 18.14 11.24
CA MET A 368 4.95 17.63 10.49
C MET A 368 5.29 18.54 9.30
N GLN A 369 6.57 18.84 9.15
CA GLN A 369 7.16 19.42 7.94
C GLN A 369 8.42 18.62 7.62
N PHE A 370 8.29 17.65 6.75
CA PHE A 370 9.37 16.73 6.43
C PHE A 370 9.69 16.77 4.94
N GLN A 371 10.95 17.06 4.59
CA GLN A 371 11.40 17.01 3.21
C GLN A 371 11.79 15.59 2.85
N GLY A 372 10.91 14.89 2.14
CA GLY A 372 11.15 13.57 1.61
C GLY A 372 11.71 13.59 0.19
N VAL A 373 11.95 12.40 -0.37
CA VAL A 373 12.40 12.23 -1.76
C VAL A 373 11.25 12.43 -2.76
N THR A 374 10.01 12.30 -2.31
CA THR A 374 8.80 12.59 -3.10
C THR A 374 8.28 14.03 -2.90
N GLY A 375 9.07 14.90 -2.27
CA GLY A 375 8.71 16.29 -1.97
C GLY A 375 8.40 16.53 -0.49
N LEU A 376 7.87 17.73 -0.19
CA LEU A 376 7.52 18.11 1.17
C LEU A 376 6.29 17.32 1.65
N LEU A 377 6.40 16.74 2.83
CA LEU A 377 5.30 16.14 3.58
C LEU A 377 4.91 17.10 4.72
N GLN A 378 3.82 17.80 4.49
CA GLN A 378 3.13 18.66 5.44
C GLN A 378 1.64 18.36 5.30
N PHE A 379 1.02 17.95 6.37
CA PHE A 379 -0.36 17.45 6.33
C PHE A 379 -1.39 18.57 6.51
N ASP A 380 -2.56 18.38 5.90
CA ASP A 380 -3.77 19.17 6.18
C ASP A 380 -4.53 18.58 7.39
N GLU A 381 -5.70 19.14 7.68
CA GLU A 381 -6.54 18.71 8.79
C GLU A 381 -7.12 17.30 8.61
N GLU A 382 -7.09 16.79 7.37
CA GLU A 382 -7.57 15.45 7.00
C GLU A 382 -6.42 14.44 6.82
N GLY A 383 -5.18 14.78 7.19
CA GLY A 383 -4.03 13.88 7.07
C GLY A 383 -3.49 13.70 5.65
N ASN A 384 -3.87 14.56 4.70
CA ASN A 384 -3.36 14.55 3.33
C ASN A 384 -2.15 15.48 3.19
N PRO A 385 -1.13 15.13 2.37
CA PRO A 385 -0.02 16.04 2.10
C PRO A 385 -0.49 17.26 1.30
N LYS A 386 -0.13 18.46 1.77
CA LYS A 386 -0.35 19.70 1.04
C LYS A 386 0.64 19.83 -0.12
N ASN A 387 0.20 20.44 -1.22
CA ASN A 387 1.08 20.95 -2.27
C ASN A 387 2.05 19.91 -2.86
N LYS A 388 1.60 18.66 -3.06
CA LYS A 388 2.44 17.63 -3.69
C LYS A 388 2.70 17.94 -5.15
N ASP A 389 3.95 17.89 -5.56
CA ASP A 389 4.34 17.93 -6.96
C ASP A 389 3.89 16.64 -7.66
N VAL A 390 3.53 16.76 -8.94
CA VAL A 390 3.17 15.61 -9.79
C VAL A 390 4.06 15.61 -11.02
N THR A 391 4.63 14.46 -11.32
CA THR A 391 5.41 14.25 -12.54
C THR A 391 4.55 13.52 -13.56
N VAL A 392 4.50 14.05 -14.78
CA VAL A 392 3.91 13.36 -15.92
C VAL A 392 5.03 12.66 -16.68
N ILE A 393 4.88 11.37 -16.85
CA ILE A 393 5.79 10.51 -17.60
C ILE A 393 5.22 10.26 -18.98
N LYS A 394 6.10 10.27 -19.98
CA LYS A 394 5.87 9.68 -21.30
C LYS A 394 6.77 8.47 -21.48
N VAL A 395 6.24 7.39 -21.99
CA VAL A 395 7.05 6.22 -22.32
C VAL A 395 7.68 6.43 -23.70
N VAL A 396 9.01 6.44 -23.76
CA VAL A 396 9.78 6.65 -25.01
C VAL A 396 10.91 5.62 -25.05
N ASP A 397 10.99 4.86 -26.14
CA ASP A 397 11.97 3.78 -26.32
C ASP A 397 11.96 2.78 -25.15
N GLY A 398 10.75 2.45 -24.66
CA GLY A 398 10.53 1.55 -23.53
C GLY A 398 11.00 2.09 -22.18
N LYS A 399 11.22 3.39 -22.04
CA LYS A 399 11.71 4.05 -20.81
C LYS A 399 10.76 5.15 -20.34
N ALA A 400 10.69 5.30 -19.02
CA ALA A 400 10.00 6.41 -18.39
C ALA A 400 10.79 7.72 -18.61
N THR A 401 10.22 8.66 -19.36
CA THR A 401 10.81 9.98 -19.62
C THR A 401 9.91 11.05 -19.00
N ILE A 402 10.50 12.01 -18.30
CA ILE A 402 9.72 13.13 -17.75
C ILE A 402 9.24 14.01 -18.89
N GLU A 403 7.92 14.07 -19.08
CA GLU A 403 7.27 14.98 -20.04
C GLU A 403 7.14 16.38 -19.43
N THR A 404 6.60 16.44 -18.20
CA THR A 404 6.48 17.70 -17.46
C THR A 404 6.39 17.44 -15.96
N LYS A 405 6.64 18.48 -15.17
CA LYS A 405 6.40 18.49 -13.72
C LYS A 405 5.39 19.57 -13.40
N ILE A 406 4.36 19.22 -12.66
CA ILE A 406 3.33 20.14 -12.21
C ILE A 406 3.56 20.39 -10.74
N LYS A 407 3.79 21.66 -10.39
CA LYS A 407 4.02 22.08 -9.02
C LYS A 407 2.73 22.08 -8.23
N GLY A 408 2.77 21.52 -7.01
CA GLY A 408 1.71 21.64 -6.03
C GLY A 408 1.42 23.13 -5.70
N LYS A 409 0.15 23.45 -5.48
CA LYS A 409 -0.33 24.80 -5.17
C LYS A 409 -0.91 24.84 -3.77
#